data_a0da371cff685d49b2a58b2dc4851a0f
#
_entry.id   a0da371cff685d49b2a58b2dc4851a0f
#
_cell.length_a   1.000
_cell.length_b   1.000
_cell.length_c   1.000
_cell.angle_alpha   90.00
_cell.angle_beta   90.00
_cell.angle_gamma   90.00
#
_symmetry.space_group_name_H-M   'P 1'
#
loop_
_entity.id
_entity.type
_entity.pdbx_description
1 polymer ?
#
loop_
_entity_poly.entity_id
_entity_poly.type
_entity_poly.pdbx_seq_one_letter_code
_entity_poly.pdbx_strand_id
1 'polypeptide(L)'
;MLVFPVLGFLILLHEGAHFVTAKWFGAKVTEFGIGFPPKLFGVRFGETLYTINLLPLGGFVKIVGEEDPSDPRSLAALPIFKRAIVIVSGAVVNLLIPIIILTVLFMLPHDTVEGGSIVITGVAPGSPAAEAGLRAGDTILSVDSERAQTTADLVGSIKDRAGTPVELSVRRGSIVSGLSPSPEFAVVETVTVVPRSSPPNLLVVDNVEDPSQEVSLNEARRYNAQLEVGDMMTQGAVGIMIGLANPRVVSTTDPIWDAVPNSLQWYKDILLMTRDSLTDWTGGNGPAPGLGPVGIAHATGEVAEAGTSPIFQWMAFISIFLGITNLLPIPPLDGGRLAFIVIEAARRGRRISPQRQGVAIGVGFVLLLSFLVVVSYRDIGRILNGEGF
;
A
#
# COMPACT_ATOMS: atom_id res chain seq x y z
N MET A 1 -20.25 3.24 3.11
CA MET A 1 -20.06 3.12 4.58
C MET A 1 -19.31 1.86 5.04
N LEU A 2 -18.69 1.11 4.12
CA LEU A 2 -17.94 -0.12 4.46
C LEU A 2 -16.60 0.12 5.18
N VAL A 3 -16.09 1.35 5.20
CA VAL A 3 -14.85 1.69 5.91
C VAL A 3 -14.91 1.34 7.41
N PHE A 4 -16.06 1.58 8.08
CA PHE A 4 -16.20 1.31 9.51
C PHE A 4 -16.11 -0.19 9.87
N PRO A 5 -16.83 -1.11 9.20
CA PRO A 5 -16.66 -2.54 9.48
C PRO A 5 -15.27 -3.06 9.09
N VAL A 6 -14.65 -2.57 8.01
CA VAL A 6 -13.29 -2.95 7.62
C VAL A 6 -12.27 -2.54 8.68
N LEU A 7 -12.22 -1.26 9.03
CA LEU A 7 -11.31 -0.77 10.07
C LEU A 7 -11.63 -1.38 11.44
N GLY A 8 -12.92 -1.47 11.78
CA GLY A 8 -13.38 -2.07 13.03
C GLY A 8 -12.89 -3.50 13.21
N PHE A 9 -12.97 -4.31 12.16
CA PHE A 9 -12.47 -5.68 12.16
C PHE A 9 -10.95 -5.76 12.35
N LEU A 10 -10.19 -4.95 11.61
CA LEU A 10 -8.72 -4.94 11.69
C LEU A 10 -8.22 -4.45 13.06
N ILE A 11 -8.85 -3.40 13.60
CA ILE A 11 -8.50 -2.90 14.94
C ILE A 11 -8.90 -3.91 16.01
N LEU A 12 -10.03 -4.59 15.86
CA LEU A 12 -10.45 -5.63 16.81
C LEU A 12 -9.47 -6.81 16.85
N LEU A 13 -8.91 -7.22 15.70
CA LEU A 13 -7.87 -8.25 15.64
C LEU A 13 -6.58 -7.77 16.31
N HIS A 14 -6.20 -6.52 16.06
CA HIS A 14 -5.06 -5.86 16.69
C HIS A 14 -5.17 -5.87 18.23
N GLU A 15 -6.27 -5.34 18.77
CA GLU A 15 -6.55 -5.31 20.21
C GLU A 15 -6.71 -6.72 20.79
N GLY A 16 -7.26 -7.65 19.99
CA GLY A 16 -7.38 -9.05 20.35
C GLY A 16 -6.01 -9.71 20.56
N ALA A 17 -5.01 -9.34 19.78
CA ALA A 17 -3.65 -9.84 19.96
C ALA A 17 -3.02 -9.35 21.27
N HIS A 18 -3.17 -8.07 21.60
CA HIS A 18 -2.75 -7.53 22.91
C HIS A 18 -3.47 -8.23 24.06
N PHE A 19 -4.79 -8.44 23.92
CA PHE A 19 -5.59 -9.14 24.91
C PHE A 19 -5.08 -10.56 25.17
N VAL A 20 -4.91 -11.36 24.10
CA VAL A 20 -4.50 -12.76 24.21
C VAL A 20 -3.10 -12.87 24.79
N THR A 21 -2.16 -12.09 24.30
CA THR A 21 -0.76 -12.14 24.76
C THR A 21 -0.61 -11.62 26.20
N ALA A 22 -1.34 -10.56 26.58
CA ALA A 22 -1.35 -10.06 27.95
C ALA A 22 -1.85 -11.13 28.93
N LYS A 23 -2.97 -11.78 28.62
CA LYS A 23 -3.51 -12.87 29.43
C LYS A 23 -2.58 -14.08 29.47
N TRP A 24 -1.96 -14.44 28.35
CA TRP A 24 -1.01 -15.55 28.29
C TRP A 24 0.20 -15.33 29.21
N PHE A 25 0.69 -14.10 29.31
CA PHE A 25 1.79 -13.78 30.22
C PHE A 25 1.34 -13.44 31.64
N GLY A 26 0.05 -13.55 31.96
CA GLY A 26 -0.50 -13.38 33.31
C GLY A 26 -0.79 -11.92 33.70
N ALA A 27 -0.73 -10.99 32.77
CA ALA A 27 -1.16 -9.62 33.03
C ALA A 27 -2.69 -9.57 33.23
N LYS A 28 -3.13 -8.69 34.13
CA LYS A 28 -4.55 -8.49 34.41
C LYS A 28 -5.20 -7.58 33.36
N VAL A 29 -6.18 -8.12 32.63
CA VAL A 29 -6.97 -7.35 31.68
C VAL A 29 -8.33 -7.09 32.29
N THR A 30 -8.67 -5.82 32.50
CA THR A 30 -9.91 -5.42 33.18
C THR A 30 -11.08 -5.25 32.22
N GLU A 31 -10.82 -4.84 31.00
CA GLU A 31 -11.86 -4.63 29.99
C GLU A 31 -11.34 -4.93 28.58
N PHE A 32 -12.18 -5.57 27.76
CA PHE A 32 -12.00 -5.73 26.32
C PHE A 32 -13.29 -5.23 25.64
N GLY A 33 -13.16 -4.17 24.86
CA GLY A 33 -14.31 -3.48 24.26
C GLY A 33 -14.31 -3.53 22.74
N ILE A 34 -15.48 -3.81 22.17
CA ILE A 34 -15.76 -3.63 20.74
C ILE A 34 -16.41 -2.26 20.58
N GLY A 35 -15.79 -1.39 19.79
CA GLY A 35 -16.20 0.01 19.65
C GLY A 35 -15.76 0.90 20.82
N PHE A 36 -16.00 2.20 20.71
CA PHE A 36 -15.70 3.18 21.75
C PHE A 36 -16.96 3.64 22.51
N PRO A 37 -16.80 4.04 23.79
CA PRO A 37 -17.92 4.52 24.62
C PRO A 37 -18.82 5.55 23.93
N PRO A 38 -20.09 5.64 24.35
CA PRO A 38 -20.69 5.05 25.55
C PRO A 38 -21.02 3.55 25.41
N LYS A 39 -20.95 2.83 26.56
CA LYS A 39 -21.22 1.40 26.62
C LYS A 39 -22.71 1.11 26.40
N LEU A 40 -23.02 0.20 25.47
CA LEU A 40 -24.36 -0.32 25.22
C LEU A 40 -24.63 -1.58 26.03
N PHE A 41 -23.71 -2.53 26.00
CA PHE A 41 -23.84 -3.82 26.65
C PHE A 41 -22.50 -4.29 27.22
N GLY A 42 -22.52 -5.08 28.28
CA GLY A 42 -21.31 -5.66 28.84
C GLY A 42 -21.57 -6.89 29.68
N VAL A 43 -20.74 -7.90 29.52
CA VAL A 43 -20.74 -9.14 30.29
C VAL A 43 -19.36 -9.34 30.92
N ARG A 44 -19.35 -9.68 32.21
CA ARG A 44 -18.11 -10.03 32.90
C ARG A 44 -17.89 -11.53 32.85
N PHE A 45 -16.75 -11.91 32.29
CA PHE A 45 -16.30 -13.30 32.32
C PHE A 45 -14.94 -13.37 33.00
N GLY A 46 -14.89 -14.06 34.16
CA GLY A 46 -13.74 -14.02 35.03
C GLY A 46 -13.40 -12.60 35.53
N GLU A 47 -12.19 -12.15 35.33
CA GLU A 47 -11.74 -10.82 35.74
C GLU A 47 -11.95 -9.72 34.68
N THR A 48 -12.29 -10.11 33.45
CA THR A 48 -12.41 -9.20 32.30
C THR A 48 -13.89 -8.85 32.03
N LEU A 49 -14.17 -7.58 31.84
CA LEU A 49 -15.44 -7.06 31.36
C LEU A 49 -15.36 -6.98 29.82
N TYR A 50 -16.23 -7.70 29.14
CA TYR A 50 -16.39 -7.63 27.68
C TYR A 50 -17.50 -6.66 27.36
N THR A 51 -17.23 -5.63 26.56
CA THR A 51 -18.19 -4.57 26.27
C THR A 51 -18.44 -4.40 24.78
N ILE A 52 -19.69 -4.07 24.45
CA ILE A 52 -20.08 -3.55 23.13
C ILE A 52 -20.48 -2.11 23.34
N ASN A 53 -19.89 -1.23 22.56
CA ASN A 53 -20.03 0.21 22.71
C ASN A 53 -20.71 0.82 21.47
N LEU A 54 -21.16 2.07 21.61
CA LEU A 54 -22.00 2.75 20.61
C LEU A 54 -21.23 3.12 19.34
N LEU A 55 -19.98 3.55 19.47
CA LEU A 55 -19.19 4.00 18.32
C LEU A 55 -18.44 2.81 17.71
N PRO A 56 -18.84 2.29 16.53
CA PRO A 56 -18.26 1.07 15.94
C PRO A 56 -16.92 1.34 15.24
N LEU A 57 -16.04 2.10 15.89
CA LEU A 57 -14.76 2.56 15.35
C LEU A 57 -13.57 1.72 15.86
N GLY A 58 -13.73 0.39 15.89
CA GLY A 58 -12.65 -0.50 16.33
C GLY A 58 -12.89 -1.13 17.69
N GLY A 59 -11.86 -1.21 18.52
CA GLY A 59 -11.91 -1.80 19.86
C GLY A 59 -10.86 -1.21 20.78
N PHE A 60 -10.81 -1.71 22.01
CA PHE A 60 -9.76 -1.38 22.96
C PHE A 60 -9.58 -2.51 23.98
N VAL A 61 -8.38 -2.59 24.50
CA VAL A 61 -8.04 -3.45 25.64
C VAL A 61 -7.51 -2.60 26.79
N LYS A 62 -8.03 -2.83 28.02
CA LYS A 62 -7.50 -2.17 29.22
C LYS A 62 -6.67 -3.17 30.04
N ILE A 63 -5.39 -3.04 29.98
CA ILE A 63 -4.44 -3.81 30.78
C ILE A 63 -4.09 -3.00 32.03
N VAL A 64 -3.99 -3.66 33.16
CA VAL A 64 -3.66 -2.97 34.42
C VAL A 64 -2.21 -2.50 34.37
N GLY A 65 -1.97 -1.26 34.78
CA GLY A 65 -0.65 -0.70 34.99
C GLY A 65 0.30 -0.85 33.79
N GLU A 66 -0.08 -0.29 32.63
CA GLU A 66 0.78 -0.32 31.46
C GLU A 66 2.12 0.34 31.71
N GLU A 67 2.13 1.41 32.50
CA GLU A 67 3.33 2.18 32.88
C GLU A 67 3.67 2.07 34.38
N ASP A 68 2.73 1.59 35.23
CA ASP A 68 2.86 1.50 36.68
C ASP A 68 2.98 0.05 37.14
N PRO A 69 4.14 -0.33 37.74
CA PRO A 69 4.41 -1.67 38.24
C PRO A 69 3.85 -1.94 39.63
N SER A 70 3.06 -1.06 40.25
CA SER A 70 2.56 -1.17 41.61
C SER A 70 1.69 -2.42 41.84
N ASP A 71 0.91 -2.84 40.81
CA ASP A 71 0.17 -4.09 40.82
C ASP A 71 1.10 -5.23 40.31
N PRO A 72 1.26 -6.34 41.08
CA PRO A 72 2.09 -7.47 40.63
C PRO A 72 1.61 -8.12 39.31
N ARG A 73 0.37 -7.91 38.92
CA ARG A 73 -0.21 -8.37 37.66
C ARG A 73 -0.36 -7.25 36.62
N SER A 74 0.32 -6.13 36.82
CA SER A 74 0.38 -5.06 35.83
C SER A 74 1.25 -5.45 34.64
N LEU A 75 1.02 -4.85 33.47
CA LEU A 75 1.89 -5.03 32.32
C LEU A 75 3.31 -4.61 32.65
N ALA A 76 3.46 -3.47 33.34
CA ALA A 76 4.77 -2.96 33.74
C ALA A 76 5.52 -3.91 34.71
N ALA A 77 4.87 -4.73 35.51
CA ALA A 77 5.54 -5.70 36.38
C ALA A 77 6.15 -6.89 35.62
N LEU A 78 5.73 -7.14 34.38
CA LEU A 78 6.28 -8.22 33.57
C LEU A 78 7.74 -7.94 33.15
N PRO A 79 8.54 -9.01 32.90
CA PRO A 79 9.85 -8.88 32.29
C PRO A 79 9.82 -8.13 30.97
N ILE A 80 10.91 -7.42 30.64
CA ILE A 80 11.06 -6.56 29.46
C ILE A 80 10.60 -7.28 28.18
N PHE A 81 11.07 -8.53 27.95
CA PHE A 81 10.74 -9.27 26.73
C PHE A 81 9.24 -9.61 26.62
N LYS A 82 8.57 -9.93 27.74
CA LYS A 82 7.14 -10.22 27.76
C LYS A 82 6.31 -8.97 27.44
N ARG A 83 6.70 -7.82 28.00
CA ARG A 83 6.08 -6.53 27.68
C ARG A 83 6.25 -6.17 26.22
N ALA A 84 7.47 -6.37 25.68
CA ALA A 84 7.73 -6.13 24.25
C ALA A 84 6.84 -7.01 23.37
N ILE A 85 6.69 -8.31 23.65
CA ILE A 85 5.81 -9.21 22.91
C ILE A 85 4.36 -8.75 22.98
N VAL A 86 3.85 -8.39 24.17
CA VAL A 86 2.47 -7.88 24.29
C VAL A 86 2.26 -6.65 23.43
N ILE A 87 3.17 -5.67 23.50
CA ILE A 87 3.01 -4.41 22.74
C ILE A 87 3.15 -4.63 21.23
N VAL A 88 4.05 -5.51 20.77
CA VAL A 88 4.25 -5.74 19.33
C VAL A 88 3.15 -6.64 18.73
N SER A 89 2.46 -7.43 19.56
CA SER A 89 1.53 -8.46 19.09
C SER A 89 0.41 -7.92 18.19
N GLY A 90 -0.12 -6.74 18.48
CA GLY A 90 -1.14 -6.08 17.66
C GLY A 90 -0.64 -5.80 16.25
N ALA A 91 0.51 -5.15 16.15
CA ALA A 91 1.14 -4.85 14.86
C ALA A 91 1.51 -6.12 14.09
N VAL A 92 2.03 -7.15 14.78
CA VAL A 92 2.37 -8.45 14.16
C VAL A 92 1.13 -9.12 13.58
N VAL A 93 0.01 -9.12 14.29
CA VAL A 93 -1.23 -9.69 13.76
C VAL A 93 -1.70 -8.91 12.52
N ASN A 94 -1.63 -7.59 12.52
CA ASN A 94 -1.98 -6.79 11.35
C ASN A 94 -1.04 -7.03 10.15
N LEU A 95 0.20 -7.43 10.37
CA LEU A 95 1.13 -7.84 9.32
C LEU A 95 0.90 -9.29 8.83
N LEU A 96 0.38 -10.18 9.67
CA LEU A 96 0.17 -11.59 9.31
C LEU A 96 -1.21 -11.86 8.70
N ILE A 97 -2.25 -11.16 9.17
CA ILE A 97 -3.63 -11.40 8.73
C ILE A 97 -3.85 -11.17 7.23
N PRO A 98 -3.17 -10.22 6.54
CA PRO A 98 -3.27 -10.04 5.10
C PRO A 98 -2.94 -11.31 4.32
N ILE A 99 -1.92 -12.06 4.74
CA ILE A 99 -1.54 -13.32 4.08
C ILE A 99 -2.70 -14.31 4.16
N ILE A 100 -3.36 -14.41 5.30
CA ILE A 100 -4.51 -15.31 5.49
C ILE A 100 -5.70 -14.84 4.64
N ILE A 101 -6.02 -13.54 4.67
CA ILE A 101 -7.12 -12.96 3.89
C ILE A 101 -6.91 -13.23 2.40
N LEU A 102 -5.73 -12.94 1.88
CA LEU A 102 -5.39 -13.13 0.47
C LEU A 102 -5.35 -14.60 0.07
N THR A 103 -4.80 -15.47 0.94
CA THR A 103 -4.83 -16.92 0.68
C THR A 103 -6.26 -17.42 0.53
N VAL A 104 -7.15 -17.04 1.45
CA VAL A 104 -8.57 -17.40 1.37
C VAL A 104 -9.20 -16.79 0.11
N LEU A 105 -8.88 -15.54 -0.22
CA LEU A 105 -9.39 -14.88 -1.41
C LEU A 105 -9.00 -15.62 -2.69
N PHE A 106 -7.73 -16.01 -2.85
CA PHE A 106 -7.27 -16.76 -4.03
C PHE A 106 -7.84 -18.18 -4.11
N MET A 107 -8.19 -18.78 -2.97
CA MET A 107 -8.91 -20.07 -2.94
C MET A 107 -10.39 -19.95 -3.32
N LEU A 108 -10.99 -18.77 -3.24
CA LEU A 108 -12.36 -18.51 -3.70
C LEU A 108 -12.36 -18.14 -5.19
N PRO A 109 -13.51 -18.28 -5.90
CA PRO A 109 -13.61 -17.78 -7.25
C PRO A 109 -13.28 -16.30 -7.31
N HIS A 110 -12.22 -15.94 -8.03
CA HIS A 110 -11.77 -14.58 -8.22
C HIS A 110 -11.45 -14.33 -9.68
N ASP A 111 -11.66 -13.11 -10.12
CA ASP A 111 -11.40 -12.72 -11.49
C ASP A 111 -9.90 -12.47 -11.67
N THR A 112 -9.32 -13.19 -12.62
CA THR A 112 -7.96 -12.98 -13.10
C THR A 112 -7.98 -12.54 -14.54
N VAL A 113 -7.02 -11.72 -14.93
CA VAL A 113 -6.83 -11.31 -16.30
C VAL A 113 -5.89 -12.28 -16.98
N GLU A 114 -6.44 -13.15 -17.80
CA GLU A 114 -5.64 -14.07 -18.62
C GLU A 114 -5.51 -13.58 -20.04
N GLY A 115 -4.30 -13.62 -20.56
CA GLY A 115 -4.02 -13.20 -21.91
C GLY A 115 -4.23 -11.69 -22.11
N GLY A 116 -4.45 -11.33 -23.36
CA GLY A 116 -4.40 -9.95 -23.80
C GLY A 116 -3.08 -9.66 -24.51
N SER A 117 -3.08 -8.61 -25.29
CA SER A 117 -1.87 -8.12 -25.96
C SER A 117 -1.34 -6.90 -25.22
N ILE A 118 -0.07 -6.87 -24.91
CA ILE A 118 0.56 -5.70 -24.30
C ILE A 118 0.73 -4.65 -25.40
N VAL A 119 -0.02 -3.56 -25.29
CA VAL A 119 -0.03 -2.47 -26.28
C VAL A 119 0.61 -1.23 -25.68
N ILE A 120 1.41 -0.56 -26.46
CA ILE A 120 1.97 0.75 -26.13
C ILE A 120 0.85 1.79 -26.24
N THR A 121 0.47 2.43 -25.15
CA THR A 121 -0.56 3.46 -25.09
C THR A 121 0.03 4.86 -25.23
N GLY A 122 1.30 5.04 -24.88
CA GLY A 122 2.01 6.30 -25.00
C GLY A 122 3.53 6.10 -25.07
N VAL A 123 4.20 7.04 -25.72
CA VAL A 123 5.67 7.09 -25.82
C VAL A 123 6.14 8.46 -25.39
N ALA A 124 7.04 8.49 -24.42
CA ALA A 124 7.58 9.73 -23.88
C ALA A 124 8.54 10.39 -24.90
N PRO A 125 8.44 11.72 -25.10
CA PRO A 125 9.34 12.44 -25.97
C PRO A 125 10.79 12.32 -25.50
N GLY A 126 11.73 12.18 -26.45
CA GLY A 126 13.18 12.04 -26.15
C GLY A 126 13.54 10.78 -25.37
N SER A 127 12.66 9.79 -25.33
CA SER A 127 12.91 8.52 -24.66
C SER A 127 13.60 7.51 -25.58
N PRO A 128 14.29 6.49 -25.01
CA PRO A 128 14.85 5.40 -25.81
C PRO A 128 13.84 4.72 -26.74
N ALA A 129 12.58 4.64 -26.31
CA ALA A 129 11.50 4.12 -27.13
C ALA A 129 11.18 5.02 -28.34
N ALA A 130 11.16 6.34 -28.12
CA ALA A 130 10.93 7.30 -29.21
C ALA A 130 12.09 7.28 -30.22
N GLU A 131 13.34 7.23 -29.76
CA GLU A 131 14.54 7.11 -30.61
C GLU A 131 14.56 5.82 -31.42
N ALA A 132 14.10 4.71 -30.80
CA ALA A 132 13.97 3.42 -31.47
C ALA A 132 12.73 3.34 -32.41
N GLY A 133 11.91 4.39 -32.47
CA GLY A 133 10.76 4.46 -33.36
C GLY A 133 9.55 3.66 -32.92
N LEU A 134 9.43 3.34 -31.62
CA LEU A 134 8.20 2.78 -31.03
C LEU A 134 7.09 3.82 -31.04
N ARG A 135 5.85 3.38 -31.18
CA ARG A 135 4.67 4.26 -31.29
C ARG A 135 3.50 3.74 -30.44
N ALA A 136 2.65 4.66 -30.04
CA ALA A 136 1.37 4.28 -29.47
C ALA A 136 0.57 3.43 -30.49
N GLY A 137 -0.02 2.33 -30.00
CA GLY A 137 -0.70 1.32 -30.81
C GLY A 137 0.17 0.12 -31.18
N ASP A 138 1.49 0.18 -31.03
CA ASP A 138 2.34 -0.99 -31.21
C ASP A 138 2.04 -2.05 -30.15
N THR A 139 2.02 -3.32 -30.55
CA THR A 139 1.83 -4.46 -29.64
C THR A 139 3.17 -5.12 -29.38
N ILE A 140 3.60 -5.24 -28.14
CA ILE A 140 4.81 -5.94 -27.75
C ILE A 140 4.51 -7.45 -27.69
N LEU A 141 5.28 -8.24 -28.40
CA LEU A 141 5.12 -9.70 -28.49
C LEU A 141 6.14 -10.43 -27.62
N SER A 142 7.38 -9.98 -27.63
CA SER A 142 8.48 -10.60 -26.86
C SER A 142 9.56 -9.61 -26.53
N VAL A 143 10.34 -9.96 -25.50
CA VAL A 143 11.58 -9.29 -25.07
C VAL A 143 12.70 -10.31 -25.20
N ASP A 144 13.76 -10.04 -25.96
CA ASP A 144 14.89 -10.95 -26.22
C ASP A 144 14.43 -12.39 -26.55
N SER A 145 13.40 -12.50 -27.41
CA SER A 145 12.76 -13.75 -27.83
C SER A 145 11.93 -14.45 -26.73
N GLU A 146 11.90 -13.96 -25.51
CA GLU A 146 11.01 -14.44 -24.44
C GLU A 146 9.65 -13.76 -24.57
N ARG A 147 8.58 -14.54 -24.64
CA ARG A 147 7.24 -13.99 -24.74
C ARG A 147 6.83 -13.31 -23.43
N ALA A 148 6.54 -12.03 -23.47
CA ALA A 148 5.95 -11.32 -22.35
C ALA A 148 4.47 -11.69 -22.24
N GLN A 149 4.11 -12.41 -21.16
CA GLN A 149 2.71 -12.83 -20.93
C GLN A 149 1.93 -11.80 -20.13
N THR A 150 2.60 -11.10 -19.23
CA THR A 150 2.01 -10.06 -18.39
C THR A 150 2.79 -8.75 -18.52
N THR A 151 2.13 -7.65 -18.15
CA THR A 151 2.79 -6.34 -18.05
C THR A 151 3.90 -6.34 -17.00
N ALA A 152 3.74 -7.11 -15.92
CA ALA A 152 4.75 -7.24 -14.87
C ALA A 152 6.02 -7.95 -15.38
N ASP A 153 5.87 -9.04 -16.17
CA ASP A 153 7.01 -9.73 -16.80
C ASP A 153 7.79 -8.79 -17.73
N LEU A 154 7.06 -8.01 -18.54
CA LEU A 154 7.67 -7.04 -19.44
C LEU A 154 8.46 -5.98 -18.66
N VAL A 155 7.86 -5.39 -17.63
CA VAL A 155 8.52 -4.35 -16.83
C VAL A 155 9.74 -4.91 -16.09
N GLY A 156 9.63 -6.11 -15.51
CA GLY A 156 10.73 -6.80 -14.83
C GLY A 156 11.89 -7.06 -15.79
N SER A 157 11.61 -7.68 -16.94
CA SER A 157 12.62 -8.00 -17.96
C SER A 157 13.35 -6.77 -18.49
N ILE A 158 12.66 -5.65 -18.65
CA ILE A 158 13.26 -4.38 -19.08
C ILE A 158 14.11 -3.76 -17.96
N LYS A 159 13.60 -3.77 -16.71
CA LYS A 159 14.29 -3.16 -15.57
C LYS A 159 15.59 -3.89 -15.23
N ASP A 160 15.59 -5.20 -15.29
CA ASP A 160 16.78 -6.03 -15.00
C ASP A 160 17.92 -5.83 -16.02
N ARG A 161 17.59 -5.31 -17.23
CA ARG A 161 18.54 -5.05 -18.30
C ARG A 161 18.88 -3.57 -18.50
N ALA A 162 18.71 -2.75 -17.46
CA ALA A 162 19.04 -1.33 -17.52
C ALA A 162 20.50 -1.11 -17.97
N GLY A 163 20.69 -0.25 -18.96
CA GLY A 163 21.99 0.05 -19.56
C GLY A 163 22.49 -0.95 -20.62
N THR A 164 21.75 -2.04 -20.89
CA THR A 164 22.08 -3.00 -21.94
C THR A 164 21.03 -2.99 -23.06
N PRO A 165 21.42 -3.21 -24.34
CA PRO A 165 20.46 -3.31 -25.41
C PRO A 165 19.49 -4.48 -25.21
N VAL A 166 18.21 -4.21 -25.45
CA VAL A 166 17.11 -5.17 -25.36
C VAL A 166 16.40 -5.21 -26.70
N GLU A 167 16.13 -6.40 -27.22
CA GLU A 167 15.38 -6.60 -28.46
C GLU A 167 13.88 -6.77 -28.15
N LEU A 168 13.07 -5.84 -28.64
CA LEU A 168 11.61 -5.91 -28.55
C LEU A 168 11.05 -6.36 -29.90
N SER A 169 10.37 -7.52 -29.92
CA SER A 169 9.54 -7.87 -31.08
C SER A 169 8.20 -7.19 -30.96
N VAL A 170 7.90 -6.30 -31.90
CA VAL A 170 6.68 -5.50 -31.89
C VAL A 170 5.88 -5.75 -33.13
N ARG A 171 4.56 -5.85 -32.97
CA ARG A 171 3.61 -5.82 -34.07
C ARG A 171 3.16 -4.38 -34.23
N ARG A 172 3.44 -3.81 -35.40
CA ARG A 172 2.98 -2.46 -35.71
C ARG A 172 1.46 -2.39 -35.73
N GLY A 173 0.92 -1.50 -34.94
CA GLY A 173 -0.51 -1.25 -34.87
C GLY A 173 -0.90 -0.02 -35.67
N SER A 174 -2.01 -0.10 -36.41
CA SER A 174 -2.72 1.10 -36.76
C SER A 174 -3.96 1.16 -35.87
N ILE A 175 -3.98 2.09 -34.92
CA ILE A 175 -5.22 2.46 -34.22
C ILE A 175 -6.04 3.30 -35.22
N VAL A 176 -6.69 2.63 -36.16
CA VAL A 176 -7.82 3.22 -36.84
C VAL A 176 -9.03 2.84 -36.01
N SER A 177 -9.68 3.85 -35.43
CA SER A 177 -10.87 3.74 -34.61
C SER A 177 -11.82 2.65 -35.10
N GLY A 178 -11.99 1.59 -34.31
CA GLY A 178 -13.08 0.62 -34.42
C GLY A 178 -12.89 -0.57 -35.35
N LEU A 179 -11.76 -0.71 -36.05
CA LEU A 179 -11.46 -1.88 -36.86
C LEU A 179 -10.17 -2.53 -36.36
N SER A 180 -10.29 -3.69 -35.74
CA SER A 180 -9.13 -4.55 -35.49
C SER A 180 -8.47 -4.88 -36.83
N PRO A 181 -7.15 -4.61 -37.01
CA PRO A 181 -6.48 -5.04 -38.24
C PRO A 181 -6.56 -6.57 -38.31
N SER A 182 -6.92 -7.07 -39.47
CA SER A 182 -6.89 -8.51 -39.72
C SER A 182 -5.47 -9.04 -39.41
N PRO A 183 -5.33 -10.16 -38.71
CA PRO A 183 -4.00 -10.67 -38.27
C PRO A 183 -3.01 -10.93 -39.42
N GLU A 184 -3.52 -11.09 -40.63
CA GLU A 184 -2.73 -11.44 -41.82
C GLU A 184 -1.85 -10.33 -42.39
N PHE A 185 -2.05 -9.07 -42.00
CA PHE A 185 -1.30 -7.93 -42.57
C PHE A 185 -0.43 -7.18 -41.55
N ALA A 186 -0.29 -7.72 -40.33
CA ALA A 186 0.48 -7.06 -39.29
C ALA A 186 2.00 -7.29 -39.48
N VAL A 187 2.75 -6.23 -39.75
CA VAL A 187 4.22 -6.28 -39.83
C VAL A 187 4.77 -6.48 -38.41
N VAL A 188 5.51 -7.57 -38.21
CA VAL A 188 6.30 -7.79 -37.01
C VAL A 188 7.71 -7.28 -37.26
N GLU A 189 8.16 -6.41 -36.37
CA GLU A 189 9.46 -5.75 -36.48
C GLU A 189 10.23 -5.95 -35.17
N THR A 190 11.55 -6.15 -35.26
CA THR A 190 12.40 -6.19 -34.08
C THR A 190 13.03 -4.83 -33.88
N VAL A 191 12.83 -4.25 -32.71
CA VAL A 191 13.32 -2.92 -32.34
C VAL A 191 14.25 -3.07 -31.15
N THR A 192 15.48 -2.52 -31.28
CA THR A 192 16.43 -2.53 -30.16
C THR A 192 16.32 -1.25 -29.36
N VAL A 193 16.18 -1.38 -28.05
CA VAL A 193 16.06 -0.28 -27.11
C VAL A 193 17.07 -0.46 -25.99
N VAL A 194 17.68 0.62 -25.51
CA VAL A 194 18.57 0.60 -24.33
C VAL A 194 17.83 1.23 -23.15
N PRO A 195 17.33 0.44 -22.19
CA PRO A 195 16.64 0.97 -21.03
C PRO A 195 17.55 1.84 -20.16
N ARG A 196 17.06 2.97 -19.68
CA ARG A 196 17.80 3.88 -18.80
C ARG A 196 17.81 3.35 -17.37
N SER A 197 18.96 3.45 -16.69
CA SER A 197 19.09 3.12 -15.27
C SER A 197 18.46 4.18 -14.37
N SER A 198 18.38 5.43 -14.85
CA SER A 198 17.80 6.57 -14.12
C SER A 198 16.90 7.36 -15.08
N PRO A 199 15.61 6.97 -15.20
CA PRO A 199 14.66 7.68 -16.03
C PRO A 199 14.42 9.10 -15.51
N PRO A 200 14.25 10.12 -16.37
CA PRO A 200 14.02 11.48 -15.94
C PRO A 200 12.59 11.68 -15.44
N ASN A 201 12.45 12.60 -14.48
CA ASN A 201 11.19 13.20 -14.10
C ASN A 201 11.17 14.62 -14.66
N LEU A 202 10.20 14.93 -15.51
CA LEU A 202 10.09 16.21 -16.18
C LEU A 202 8.88 17.00 -15.65
N LEU A 203 9.06 18.27 -15.39
CA LEU A 203 7.95 19.15 -15.02
C LEU A 203 7.15 19.53 -16.28
N VAL A 204 5.84 19.36 -16.20
CA VAL A 204 4.92 19.75 -17.29
C VAL A 204 4.68 21.27 -17.22
N VAL A 205 5.01 21.97 -18.29
CA VAL A 205 4.92 23.43 -18.38
C VAL A 205 4.21 23.86 -19.68
N ASP A 206 3.69 25.09 -19.72
CA ASP A 206 3.14 25.65 -20.95
C ASP A 206 4.25 26.01 -21.94
N ASN A 207 5.34 26.61 -21.47
CA ASN A 207 6.49 27.01 -22.26
C ASN A 207 7.75 26.39 -21.66
N VAL A 208 8.43 25.55 -22.43
CA VAL A 208 9.65 24.87 -22.02
C VAL A 208 10.83 25.86 -22.07
N GLU A 209 11.47 26.06 -20.93
CA GLU A 209 12.70 26.86 -20.81
C GLU A 209 13.94 25.94 -20.73
N ASP A 210 13.85 24.84 -20.02
CA ASP A 210 14.89 23.83 -19.89
C ASP A 210 14.39 22.43 -20.32
N PRO A 211 14.65 22.00 -21.56
CA PRO A 211 14.20 20.68 -22.05
C PRO A 211 14.75 19.48 -21.26
N SER A 212 15.77 19.67 -20.42
CA SER A 212 16.30 18.58 -19.59
C SER A 212 15.48 18.32 -18.33
N GLN A 213 14.67 19.30 -17.89
CA GLN A 213 13.85 19.23 -16.67
C GLN A 213 12.36 19.48 -16.94
N GLU A 214 12.02 19.97 -18.11
CA GLU A 214 10.70 20.41 -18.48
C GLU A 214 10.21 19.75 -19.76
N VAL A 215 8.91 19.60 -19.88
CA VAL A 215 8.21 19.10 -21.06
C VAL A 215 6.95 19.93 -21.30
N SER A 216 6.62 20.18 -22.58
CA SER A 216 5.40 20.90 -22.90
C SER A 216 4.16 20.07 -22.61
N LEU A 217 3.07 20.72 -22.19
CA LEU A 217 1.78 20.04 -21.92
C LEU A 217 1.31 19.19 -23.11
N ASN A 218 1.50 19.66 -24.34
CA ASN A 218 1.10 18.92 -25.54
C ASN A 218 1.89 17.63 -25.73
N GLU A 219 3.19 17.63 -25.41
CA GLU A 219 4.04 16.45 -25.49
C GLU A 219 3.78 15.50 -24.33
N ALA A 220 3.61 16.02 -23.12
CA ALA A 220 3.26 15.26 -21.94
C ALA A 220 1.93 14.51 -22.13
N ARG A 221 0.92 15.15 -22.70
CA ARG A 221 -0.39 14.53 -22.97
C ARG A 221 -0.37 13.47 -24.08
N ARG A 222 0.62 13.47 -24.97
CA ARG A 222 0.82 12.36 -25.92
C ARG A 222 1.35 11.10 -25.20
N TYR A 223 2.07 11.29 -24.10
CA TYR A 223 2.52 10.21 -23.25
C TYR A 223 1.41 9.77 -22.29
N ASN A 224 0.85 10.71 -21.53
CA ASN A 224 -0.28 10.46 -20.63
C ASN A 224 -1.28 11.62 -20.75
N ALA A 225 -2.47 11.32 -21.27
CA ALA A 225 -3.52 12.31 -21.52
C ALA A 225 -4.06 13.02 -20.27
N GLN A 226 -3.79 12.49 -19.08
CA GLN A 226 -4.25 13.03 -17.79
C GLN A 226 -3.34 14.10 -17.20
N LEU A 227 -2.13 14.31 -17.78
CA LEU A 227 -1.17 15.28 -17.25
C LEU A 227 -1.64 16.72 -17.49
N GLU A 228 -1.39 17.55 -16.47
CA GLU A 228 -1.68 18.99 -16.46
C GLU A 228 -0.41 19.81 -16.20
N VAL A 229 -0.49 21.11 -16.44
CA VAL A 229 0.63 22.02 -16.15
C VAL A 229 0.90 22.04 -14.64
N GLY A 230 2.15 21.83 -14.26
CA GLY A 230 2.61 21.69 -12.88
C GLY A 230 2.79 20.26 -12.42
N ASP A 231 2.32 19.28 -13.19
CA ASP A 231 2.54 17.87 -12.89
C ASP A 231 3.98 17.43 -13.20
N MET A 232 4.42 16.37 -12.52
CA MET A 232 5.67 15.69 -12.85
C MET A 232 5.40 14.50 -13.77
N MET A 233 5.92 14.57 -14.99
CA MET A 233 5.89 13.43 -15.92
C MET A 233 7.00 12.45 -15.58
N THR A 234 6.68 11.41 -14.83
CA THR A 234 7.58 10.30 -14.52
C THR A 234 7.63 9.33 -15.69
N GLN A 235 8.84 9.07 -16.21
CA GLN A 235 9.04 8.13 -17.30
C GLN A 235 9.54 6.78 -16.77
N GLY A 236 9.16 5.69 -17.46
CA GLY A 236 9.78 4.38 -17.24
C GLY A 236 11.18 4.27 -17.89
N ALA A 237 11.90 3.17 -17.64
CA ALA A 237 13.26 2.93 -18.15
C ALA A 237 13.37 3.07 -19.68
N VAL A 238 12.35 2.68 -20.41
CA VAL A 238 12.26 2.80 -21.88
C VAL A 238 11.45 4.03 -22.31
N GLY A 239 10.61 4.56 -21.42
CA GLY A 239 9.75 5.70 -21.71
C GLY A 239 8.49 5.33 -22.51
N ILE A 240 7.89 4.18 -22.25
CA ILE A 240 6.60 3.77 -22.78
C ILE A 240 5.56 3.68 -21.66
N MET A 241 4.32 4.03 -21.99
CA MET A 241 3.14 3.58 -21.26
C MET A 241 2.58 2.34 -21.95
N ILE A 242 2.21 1.35 -21.16
CA ILE A 242 1.66 0.08 -21.64
C ILE A 242 0.27 -0.16 -21.06
N GLY A 243 -0.55 -0.82 -21.84
CA GLY A 243 -1.88 -1.28 -21.41
C GLY A 243 -2.13 -2.68 -21.97
N LEU A 244 -3.20 -3.31 -21.53
CA LEU A 244 -3.66 -4.59 -22.09
C LEU A 244 -4.80 -4.34 -23.07
N ALA A 245 -4.63 -4.79 -24.32
CA ALA A 245 -5.69 -4.81 -25.31
C ALA A 245 -6.37 -6.18 -25.29
N ASN A 246 -7.70 -6.18 -25.32
CA ASN A 246 -8.54 -7.39 -25.31
C ASN A 246 -8.20 -8.35 -24.15
N PRO A 247 -8.16 -7.87 -22.89
CA PRO A 247 -7.95 -8.74 -21.75
C PRO A 247 -9.12 -9.71 -21.63
N ARG A 248 -8.84 -10.98 -21.36
CA ARG A 248 -9.87 -11.97 -21.03
C ARG A 248 -9.94 -12.07 -19.52
N VAL A 249 -11.07 -11.67 -18.96
CA VAL A 249 -11.35 -11.91 -17.55
C VAL A 249 -11.86 -13.34 -17.40
N VAL A 250 -11.15 -14.14 -16.61
CA VAL A 250 -11.50 -15.53 -16.32
C VAL A 250 -11.62 -15.66 -14.81
N SER A 251 -12.71 -16.28 -14.37
CA SER A 251 -12.87 -16.61 -12.95
C SER A 251 -12.11 -17.90 -12.64
N THR A 252 -11.09 -17.79 -11.81
CA THR A 252 -10.22 -18.90 -11.39
C THR A 252 -10.31 -19.15 -9.90
N THR A 253 -9.89 -20.34 -9.47
CA THR A 253 -9.74 -20.71 -8.06
C THR A 253 -8.39 -21.39 -7.89
N ASP A 254 -7.58 -20.89 -6.99
CA ASP A 254 -6.27 -21.47 -6.75
C ASP A 254 -6.36 -22.53 -5.65
N PRO A 255 -5.74 -23.69 -5.86
CA PRO A 255 -5.52 -24.62 -4.76
C PRO A 255 -4.56 -24.01 -3.72
N ILE A 256 -4.60 -24.50 -2.49
CA ILE A 256 -3.86 -23.90 -1.36
C ILE A 256 -2.34 -23.75 -1.61
N TRP A 257 -1.74 -24.66 -2.35
CA TRP A 257 -0.29 -24.63 -2.69
C TRP A 257 0.08 -23.55 -3.70
N ASP A 258 -0.88 -23.00 -4.45
CA ASP A 258 -0.71 -21.85 -5.33
C ASP A 258 -1.21 -20.57 -4.66
N ALA A 259 -2.32 -20.63 -3.92
CA ALA A 259 -2.90 -19.49 -3.21
C ALA A 259 -1.94 -18.89 -2.15
N VAL A 260 -1.19 -19.74 -1.42
CA VAL A 260 -0.20 -19.26 -0.42
C VAL A 260 0.97 -18.55 -1.09
N PRO A 261 1.67 -19.10 -2.08
CA PRO A 261 2.71 -18.37 -2.81
C PRO A 261 2.21 -17.08 -3.45
N ASN A 262 1.02 -17.09 -4.08
CA ASN A 262 0.43 -15.90 -4.70
C ASN A 262 0.12 -14.80 -3.67
N SER A 263 -0.39 -15.18 -2.49
CA SER A 263 -0.62 -14.22 -1.40
C SER A 263 0.68 -13.62 -0.87
N LEU A 264 1.75 -14.40 -0.75
CA LEU A 264 3.07 -13.94 -0.33
C LEU A 264 3.71 -13.03 -1.39
N GLN A 265 3.54 -13.35 -2.67
CA GLN A 265 4.03 -12.51 -3.75
C GLN A 265 3.32 -11.15 -3.74
N TRP A 266 1.98 -11.13 -3.68
CA TRP A 266 1.20 -9.90 -3.57
C TRP A 266 1.60 -9.07 -2.33
N TYR A 267 1.79 -9.74 -1.20
CA TYR A 267 2.25 -9.09 0.04
C TYR A 267 3.63 -8.44 -0.13
N LYS A 268 4.57 -9.15 -0.76
CA LYS A 268 5.90 -8.62 -1.08
C LYS A 268 5.82 -7.42 -2.00
N ASP A 269 4.98 -7.47 -3.04
CA ASP A 269 4.83 -6.39 -4.00
C ASP A 269 4.31 -5.12 -3.33
N ILE A 270 3.32 -5.23 -2.42
CA ILE A 270 2.84 -4.09 -1.62
C ILE A 270 3.94 -3.52 -0.73
N LEU A 271 4.76 -4.35 -0.09
CA LEU A 271 5.88 -3.87 0.72
C LEU A 271 6.92 -3.13 -0.13
N LEU A 272 7.23 -3.64 -1.33
CA LEU A 272 8.15 -2.99 -2.26
C LEU A 272 7.58 -1.66 -2.76
N MET A 273 6.32 -1.61 -3.16
CA MET A 273 5.63 -0.37 -3.56
C MET A 273 5.64 0.66 -2.42
N THR A 274 5.37 0.24 -1.18
CA THR A 274 5.40 1.12 -0.01
C THR A 274 6.81 1.68 0.23
N ARG A 275 7.84 0.84 0.14
CA ARG A 275 9.24 1.27 0.26
C ARG A 275 9.60 2.27 -0.84
N ASP A 276 9.27 1.97 -2.09
CA ASP A 276 9.61 2.81 -3.24
C ASP A 276 8.91 4.17 -3.13
N SER A 277 7.62 4.19 -2.78
CA SER A 277 6.87 5.44 -2.52
C SER A 277 7.48 6.28 -1.39
N LEU A 278 7.97 5.64 -0.32
CA LEU A 278 8.64 6.34 0.78
C LEU A 278 10.01 6.90 0.35
N THR A 279 10.78 6.15 -0.45
CA THR A 279 12.08 6.61 -0.96
C THR A 279 11.91 7.76 -1.95
N ASP A 280 10.93 7.70 -2.83
CA ASP A 280 10.61 8.78 -3.77
C ASP A 280 10.19 10.05 -3.04
N TRP A 281 9.32 9.94 -2.03
CA TRP A 281 8.93 11.08 -1.22
C TRP A 281 10.10 11.70 -0.45
N THR A 282 10.92 10.89 0.22
CA THR A 282 12.06 11.39 0.99
C THR A 282 13.17 11.94 0.10
N GLY A 283 13.26 11.46 -1.15
CA GLY A 283 14.14 11.98 -2.20
C GLY A 283 13.63 13.23 -2.90
N GLY A 284 12.42 13.71 -2.58
CA GLY A 284 11.79 14.87 -3.23
C GLY A 284 11.24 14.59 -4.64
N ASN A 285 11.19 13.31 -5.05
CA ASN A 285 10.80 12.90 -6.39
C ASN A 285 9.32 12.50 -6.51
N GLY A 286 8.54 12.60 -5.43
CA GLY A 286 7.14 12.19 -5.43
C GLY A 286 6.32 12.83 -4.30
N PRO A 287 4.99 12.75 -4.38
CA PRO A 287 4.10 13.21 -3.33
C PRO A 287 4.28 12.40 -2.04
N ALA A 288 3.90 12.97 -0.90
CA ALA A 288 3.88 12.23 0.35
C ALA A 288 2.99 10.99 0.22
N PRO A 289 3.51 9.78 0.49
CA PRO A 289 2.71 8.57 0.39
C PRO A 289 1.65 8.53 1.48
N GLY A 290 0.56 7.88 1.18
CA GLY A 290 -0.51 7.57 2.12
C GLY A 290 -1.77 8.41 1.93
N LEU A 291 -2.84 7.81 2.38
CA LEU A 291 -4.17 8.39 2.44
C LEU A 291 -4.47 8.78 3.89
N GLY A 292 -5.09 9.95 4.07
CA GLY A 292 -5.67 10.28 5.35
C GLY A 292 -6.99 9.55 5.60
N PRO A 293 -7.63 9.79 6.75
CA PRO A 293 -8.90 9.15 7.08
C PRO A 293 -10.00 9.39 6.04
N VAL A 294 -10.01 10.57 5.42
CA VAL A 294 -11.00 10.94 4.39
C VAL A 294 -10.71 10.19 3.10
N GLY A 295 -9.45 10.14 2.67
CA GLY A 295 -9.02 9.38 1.49
C GLY A 295 -9.27 7.88 1.64
N ILE A 296 -8.98 7.29 2.79
CA ILE A 296 -9.28 5.87 3.07
C ILE A 296 -10.78 5.62 2.98
N ALA A 297 -11.61 6.51 3.52
CA ALA A 297 -13.08 6.36 3.48
C ALA A 297 -13.61 6.45 2.04
N HIS A 298 -13.09 7.37 1.24
CA HIS A 298 -13.45 7.55 -0.17
C HIS A 298 -13.00 6.33 -1.01
N ALA A 299 -11.73 5.97 -0.94
CA ALA A 299 -11.18 4.81 -1.65
C ALA A 299 -11.88 3.49 -1.26
N THR A 300 -12.26 3.32 0.02
CA THR A 300 -13.07 2.16 0.44
C THR A 300 -14.44 2.15 -0.25
N GLY A 301 -15.03 3.32 -0.51
CA GLY A 301 -16.28 3.44 -1.27
C GLY A 301 -16.11 2.98 -2.72
N GLU A 302 -15.11 3.49 -3.42
CA GLU A 302 -14.80 3.14 -4.80
C GLU A 302 -14.47 1.66 -4.97
N VAL A 303 -13.61 1.13 -4.09
CA VAL A 303 -13.25 -0.30 -4.09
C VAL A 303 -14.47 -1.19 -3.82
N ALA A 304 -15.42 -0.72 -3.01
CA ALA A 304 -16.65 -1.46 -2.74
C ALA A 304 -17.57 -1.58 -3.97
N GLU A 305 -17.58 -0.58 -4.84
CA GLU A 305 -18.33 -0.62 -6.11
C GLU A 305 -17.67 -1.57 -7.12
N ALA A 306 -16.36 -1.77 -7.03
CA ALA A 306 -15.62 -2.68 -7.89
C ALA A 306 -15.83 -4.17 -7.56
N GLY A 307 -16.41 -4.50 -6.41
CA GLY A 307 -16.79 -5.87 -6.05
C GLY A 307 -16.14 -6.42 -4.78
N THR A 308 -16.40 -7.70 -4.51
CA THR A 308 -15.97 -8.35 -3.25
C THR A 308 -14.46 -8.59 -3.19
N SER A 309 -13.86 -9.06 -4.27
CA SER A 309 -12.42 -9.36 -4.33
C SER A 309 -11.56 -8.11 -4.07
N PRO A 310 -11.79 -6.95 -4.72
CA PRO A 310 -11.10 -5.70 -4.41
C PRO A 310 -11.24 -5.26 -2.94
N ILE A 311 -12.39 -5.46 -2.29
CA ILE A 311 -12.57 -5.11 -0.87
C ILE A 311 -11.61 -5.91 0.03
N PHE A 312 -11.44 -7.22 -0.21
CA PHE A 312 -10.52 -8.04 0.59
C PHE A 312 -9.06 -7.67 0.33
N GLN A 313 -8.70 -7.36 -0.92
CA GLN A 313 -7.36 -6.85 -1.24
C GLN A 313 -7.10 -5.50 -0.57
N TRP A 314 -8.06 -4.60 -0.59
CA TRP A 314 -8.00 -3.31 0.09
C TRP A 314 -7.89 -3.46 1.61
N MET A 315 -8.65 -4.39 2.21
CA MET A 315 -8.56 -4.72 3.63
C MET A 315 -7.17 -5.26 3.99
N ALA A 316 -6.58 -6.10 3.14
CA ALA A 316 -5.21 -6.59 3.31
C ALA A 316 -4.20 -5.44 3.24
N PHE A 317 -4.34 -4.53 2.28
CA PHE A 317 -3.50 -3.34 2.15
C PHE A 317 -3.58 -2.45 3.39
N ILE A 318 -4.79 -2.10 3.86
CA ILE A 318 -4.98 -1.29 5.08
C ILE A 318 -4.36 -1.99 6.28
N SER A 319 -4.48 -3.31 6.39
CA SER A 319 -3.91 -4.07 7.50
C SER A 319 -2.38 -4.00 7.53
N ILE A 320 -1.71 -4.13 6.38
CA ILE A 320 -0.26 -3.95 6.27
C ILE A 320 0.13 -2.54 6.72
N PHE A 321 -0.58 -1.53 6.21
CA PHE A 321 -0.32 -0.14 6.54
C PHE A 321 -0.49 0.14 8.05
N LEU A 322 -1.56 -0.39 8.68
CA LEU A 322 -1.76 -0.30 10.12
C LEU A 322 -0.65 -1.00 10.90
N GLY A 323 -0.22 -2.19 10.45
CA GLY A 323 0.88 -2.92 11.08
C GLY A 323 2.19 -2.15 11.04
N ILE A 324 2.58 -1.63 9.87
CA ILE A 324 3.80 -0.82 9.70
C ILE A 324 3.72 0.47 10.53
N THR A 325 2.60 1.19 10.44
CA THR A 325 2.41 2.47 11.15
C THR A 325 2.50 2.26 12.67
N ASN A 326 1.86 1.21 13.20
CA ASN A 326 1.92 0.92 14.63
C ASN A 326 3.32 0.49 15.12
N LEU A 327 4.23 0.08 14.24
CA LEU A 327 5.63 -0.20 14.60
C LEU A 327 6.53 1.05 14.57
N LEU A 328 6.05 2.18 14.04
CA LEU A 328 6.84 3.42 14.05
C LEU A 328 7.10 3.88 15.49
N PRO A 329 8.34 4.35 15.82
CA PRO A 329 8.70 4.78 17.17
C PRO A 329 8.08 6.16 17.51
N ILE A 330 6.81 6.32 17.27
CA ILE A 330 6.05 7.57 17.45
C ILE A 330 4.99 7.35 18.54
N PRO A 331 5.07 8.00 19.71
CA PRO A 331 3.95 8.01 20.63
C PRO A 331 2.73 8.73 19.99
N PRO A 332 1.51 8.26 20.15
CA PRO A 332 1.00 7.24 21.07
C PRO A 332 0.93 5.80 20.51
N LEU A 333 1.53 5.54 19.35
CA LEU A 333 1.50 4.23 18.69
C LEU A 333 2.26 3.17 19.53
N ASP A 334 2.03 1.88 19.25
CA ASP A 334 2.69 0.78 19.95
C ASP A 334 4.21 0.81 19.79
N GLY A 335 4.70 1.19 18.61
CA GLY A 335 6.13 1.40 18.35
C GLY A 335 6.76 2.46 19.25
N GLY A 336 6.02 3.51 19.62
CA GLY A 336 6.47 4.49 20.61
C GLY A 336 6.59 3.89 22.01
N ARG A 337 5.63 3.06 22.42
CA ARG A 337 5.71 2.31 23.68
C ARG A 337 6.84 1.28 23.66
N LEU A 338 7.03 0.60 22.53
CA LEU A 338 8.16 -0.31 22.34
C LEU A 338 9.51 0.42 22.44
N ALA A 339 9.60 1.63 21.87
CA ALA A 339 10.81 2.45 21.97
C ALA A 339 11.19 2.75 23.44
N PHE A 340 10.21 3.03 24.31
CA PHE A 340 10.48 3.20 25.75
C PHE A 340 11.03 1.92 26.38
N ILE A 341 10.53 0.74 25.99
CA ILE A 341 11.05 -0.56 26.45
C ILE A 341 12.48 -0.79 25.96
N VAL A 342 12.78 -0.46 24.71
CA VAL A 342 14.14 -0.56 24.15
C VAL A 342 15.11 0.37 24.90
N ILE A 343 14.71 1.60 25.19
CA ILE A 343 15.49 2.54 26.00
C ILE A 343 15.71 2.00 27.41
N GLU A 344 14.69 1.41 28.04
CA GLU A 344 14.81 0.78 29.36
C GLU A 344 15.85 -0.37 29.35
N ALA A 345 15.77 -1.23 28.31
CA ALA A 345 16.73 -2.31 28.12
C ALA A 345 18.15 -1.79 27.94
N ALA A 346 18.37 -0.77 27.10
CA ALA A 346 19.67 -0.13 26.91
C ALA A 346 20.21 0.53 28.19
N ARG A 347 19.32 1.02 29.03
CA ARG A 347 19.65 1.62 30.34
C ARG A 347 19.78 0.60 31.49
N ARG A 348 19.93 -0.69 31.15
CA ARG A 348 20.06 -1.80 32.10
C ARG A 348 18.87 -1.92 33.07
N GLY A 349 17.64 -1.75 32.54
CA GLY A 349 16.40 -1.88 33.32
C GLY A 349 15.98 -0.60 34.07
N ARG A 350 16.65 0.54 33.86
CA ARG A 350 16.21 1.82 34.42
C ARG A 350 15.09 2.42 33.62
N ARG A 351 13.90 2.41 34.17
CA ARG A 351 12.67 2.92 33.51
C ARG A 351 12.69 4.43 33.34
N ILE A 352 11.99 4.89 32.31
CA ILE A 352 11.60 6.31 32.17
C ILE A 352 10.43 6.54 33.13
N SER A 353 10.40 7.67 33.82
CA SER A 353 9.30 7.96 34.74
C SER A 353 7.97 8.03 34.02
N PRO A 354 6.84 7.56 34.62
CA PRO A 354 5.51 7.61 34.02
C PRO A 354 5.11 9.01 33.55
N GLN A 355 5.51 10.06 34.31
CA GLN A 355 5.23 11.45 33.93
C GLN A 355 5.90 11.83 32.61
N ARG A 356 7.17 11.43 32.39
CA ARG A 356 7.88 11.72 31.13
C ARG A 356 7.30 10.92 29.96
N GLN A 357 6.91 9.67 30.19
CA GLN A 357 6.21 8.87 29.17
C GLN A 357 4.88 9.52 28.82
N GLY A 358 4.07 9.91 29.80
CA GLY A 358 2.78 10.60 29.58
C GLY A 358 2.93 11.90 28.81
N VAL A 359 3.95 12.72 29.10
CA VAL A 359 4.24 13.94 28.33
C VAL A 359 4.59 13.60 26.87
N ALA A 360 5.47 12.61 26.65
CA ALA A 360 5.86 12.21 25.31
C ALA A 360 4.66 11.67 24.51
N ILE A 361 3.80 10.86 25.14
CA ILE A 361 2.55 10.36 24.54
C ILE A 361 1.61 11.52 24.19
N GLY A 362 1.43 12.47 25.11
CA GLY A 362 0.59 13.66 24.89
C GLY A 362 1.08 14.51 23.70
N VAL A 363 2.38 14.80 23.65
CA VAL A 363 2.98 15.55 22.52
C VAL A 363 2.82 14.77 21.23
N GLY A 364 3.13 13.46 21.22
CA GLY A 364 2.97 12.61 20.04
C GLY A 364 1.51 12.55 19.56
N PHE A 365 0.55 12.51 20.49
CA PHE A 365 -0.87 12.54 20.15
C PHE A 365 -1.29 13.85 19.45
N VAL A 366 -0.83 14.99 19.96
CA VAL A 366 -1.10 16.29 19.33
C VAL A 366 -0.48 16.37 17.93
N LEU A 367 0.77 15.89 17.78
CA LEU A 367 1.44 15.86 16.48
C LEU A 367 0.71 14.93 15.49
N LEU A 368 0.28 13.75 15.94
CA LEU A 368 -0.48 12.80 15.12
C LEU A 368 -1.81 13.41 14.67
N LEU A 369 -2.56 14.02 15.59
CA LEU A 369 -3.82 14.70 15.23
C LEU A 369 -3.60 15.83 14.23
N SER A 370 -2.57 16.64 14.44
CA SER A 370 -2.22 17.73 13.52
C SER A 370 -1.89 17.19 12.12
N PHE A 371 -1.11 16.10 12.06
CA PHE A 371 -0.80 15.42 10.81
C PHE A 371 -2.07 14.89 10.12
N LEU A 372 -2.95 14.22 10.86
CA LEU A 372 -4.21 13.70 10.32
C LEU A 372 -5.11 14.81 9.76
N VAL A 373 -5.17 15.98 10.42
CA VAL A 373 -5.92 17.15 9.94
C VAL A 373 -5.33 17.66 8.61
N VAL A 374 -4.00 17.79 8.53
CA VAL A 374 -3.32 18.26 7.31
C VAL A 374 -3.55 17.29 6.14
N VAL A 375 -3.41 15.98 6.38
CA VAL A 375 -3.61 14.98 5.33
C VAL A 375 -5.08 14.92 4.92
N SER A 376 -6.03 14.97 5.87
CA SER A 376 -7.47 15.03 5.55
C SER A 376 -7.84 16.25 4.73
N TYR A 377 -7.22 17.41 5.00
CA TYR A 377 -7.42 18.62 4.20
C TYR A 377 -6.95 18.40 2.74
N ARG A 378 -5.79 17.76 2.56
CA ARG A 378 -5.29 17.39 1.22
C ARG A 378 -6.21 16.38 0.52
N ASP A 379 -6.70 15.37 1.24
CA ASP A 379 -7.64 14.39 0.69
C ASP A 379 -8.92 15.07 0.16
N ILE A 380 -9.47 16.01 0.94
CA ILE A 380 -10.65 16.79 0.53
C ILE A 380 -10.34 17.61 -0.74
N GLY A 381 -9.16 18.23 -0.81
CA GLY A 381 -8.73 18.97 -2.00
C GLY A 381 -8.70 18.08 -3.24
N ARG A 382 -8.10 16.89 -3.15
CA ARG A 382 -8.06 15.89 -4.24
C ARG A 382 -9.46 15.47 -4.69
N ILE A 383 -10.34 15.15 -3.75
CA ILE A 383 -11.73 14.75 -4.05
C ILE A 383 -12.46 15.87 -4.79
N LEU A 384 -12.32 17.11 -4.34
CA LEU A 384 -13.00 18.27 -4.96
C LEU A 384 -12.47 18.57 -6.36
N ASN A 385 -11.18 18.32 -6.60
CA ASN A 385 -10.54 18.50 -7.92
C ASN A 385 -10.79 17.33 -8.86
N GLY A 386 -11.43 16.24 -8.42
CA GLY A 386 -11.61 15.03 -9.23
C GLY A 386 -10.33 14.23 -9.45
N GLU A 387 -9.29 14.48 -8.66
CA GLU A 387 -8.04 13.73 -8.69
C GLU A 387 -8.27 12.35 -8.04
N GLY A 388 -7.83 11.26 -8.70
CA GLY A 388 -7.84 9.92 -8.12
C GLY A 388 -6.87 9.78 -6.93
N PHE A 389 -7.04 8.73 -6.14
CA PHE A 389 -6.14 8.40 -5.03
C PHE A 389 -5.10 7.37 -5.44
#